data_b16e643bdda0490b44ba271d1420dd36
#
_entry.id   b16e643bdda0490b44ba271d1420dd36
#
_cell.length_a   1.000
_cell.length_b   1.000
_cell.length_c   1.000
_cell.angle_alpha   90.00
_cell.angle_beta   90.00
_cell.angle_gamma   90.00
#
_symmetry.space_group_name_H-M   'P 1'
#
loop_
_entity.id
_entity.type
_entity.pdbx_description
1 polymer ?
#
loop_
_entity_poly.entity_id
_entity_poly.type
_entity_poly.pdbx_seq_one_letter_code
_entity_poly.pdbx_strand_id
1 'polypeptide(L)'
;MAQYDVYGIGHALVDTQYSVTSDALSAAGVDKGVMTLVDGQRRQQVVDDLAVEPVLSASGGSAANTMITIARFGGTSCYGYQVGDDDWGRFYRQDLSEAGVDSGE
;
A
#
# COMPACT_ATOMS: atom_id res chain seq x y z
N MET A 1 10.67 9.39 -27.36
CA MET A 1 11.31 9.43 -26.04
C MET A 1 10.27 9.77 -24.98
N ALA A 2 10.13 8.91 -23.99
CA ALA A 2 9.21 9.18 -22.90
C ALA A 2 9.71 10.36 -22.06
N GLN A 3 8.82 11.25 -21.75
CA GLN A 3 9.13 12.41 -20.94
C GLN A 3 8.24 12.42 -19.71
N TYR A 4 8.88 12.44 -18.58
CA TYR A 4 8.17 12.52 -17.29
C TYR A 4 8.61 13.77 -16.54
N ASP A 5 7.67 14.41 -15.87
CA ASP A 5 8.00 15.52 -14.98
C ASP A 5 8.83 15.03 -13.80
N VAL A 6 8.52 13.83 -13.29
CA VAL A 6 9.23 13.22 -12.17
C VAL A 6 9.37 11.73 -12.38
N TYR A 7 10.54 11.21 -12.03
CA TYR A 7 10.80 9.78 -11.94
C TYR A 7 11.19 9.44 -10.50
N GLY A 8 10.49 8.52 -9.88
CA GLY A 8 10.72 8.12 -8.50
C GLY A 8 11.09 6.66 -8.36
N ILE A 9 11.81 6.33 -7.31
CA ILE A 9 12.14 4.96 -6.94
C ILE A 9 11.83 4.80 -5.46
N GLY A 10 11.19 3.70 -5.09
CA GLY A 10 10.86 3.46 -3.70
C GLY A 10 10.33 2.07 -3.45
N HIS A 11 9.93 1.82 -2.21
CA HIS A 11 9.37 0.55 -1.79
C HIS A 11 7.87 0.49 -2.08
N ALA A 12 7.44 -0.66 -2.59
CA ALA A 12 6.04 -0.94 -2.81
C ALA A 12 5.41 -1.39 -1.48
N LEU A 13 4.35 -0.71 -1.07
CA LEU A 13 3.59 -1.05 0.14
C LEU A 13 2.11 -1.10 -0.21
N VAL A 14 1.40 -2.05 0.39
CA VAL A 14 -0.05 -2.09 0.31
C VAL A 14 -0.62 -1.81 1.70
N ASP A 15 -1.42 -0.77 1.80
CA ASP A 15 -2.12 -0.43 3.03
C ASP A 15 -3.48 -1.10 3.04
N THR A 16 -3.78 -1.83 4.10
CA THR A 16 -5.06 -2.49 4.27
C THR A 16 -5.68 -2.02 5.58
N GLN A 17 -6.92 -1.55 5.50
CA GLN A 17 -7.64 -1.01 6.65
C GLN A 17 -8.76 -1.96 7.08
N TYR A 18 -8.88 -2.13 8.38
CA TYR A 18 -9.91 -2.96 9.00
C TYR A 18 -10.68 -2.12 9.99
N SER A 19 -12.01 -2.28 10.00
CA SER A 19 -12.84 -1.65 11.02
C SER A 19 -13.07 -2.65 12.15
N VAL A 20 -12.57 -2.33 13.35
CA VAL A 20 -12.61 -3.24 14.49
C VAL A 20 -12.96 -2.47 15.75
N THR A 21 -13.44 -3.20 16.77
CA THR A 21 -13.67 -2.62 18.10
C THR A 21 -12.37 -2.55 18.89
N SER A 22 -12.33 -1.71 19.92
CA SER A 22 -11.18 -1.64 20.83
C SER A 22 -10.97 -2.98 21.55
N ASP A 23 -12.04 -3.69 21.88
CA ASP A 23 -11.95 -5.00 22.54
C ASP A 23 -11.32 -6.04 21.60
N ALA A 24 -11.65 -6.02 20.30
CA ALA A 24 -11.05 -6.91 19.32
C ALA A 24 -9.55 -6.65 19.16
N LEU A 25 -9.13 -5.37 19.15
CA LEU A 25 -7.72 -5.01 19.12
C LEU A 25 -6.96 -5.54 20.33
N SER A 26 -7.52 -5.35 21.54
CA SER A 26 -6.91 -5.84 22.76
C SER A 26 -6.79 -7.35 22.77
N ALA A 27 -7.83 -8.05 22.31
CA ALA A 27 -7.82 -9.51 22.22
C ALA A 27 -6.78 -10.03 21.25
N ALA A 28 -6.50 -9.28 20.19
CA ALA A 28 -5.46 -9.62 19.21
C ALA A 28 -4.05 -9.22 19.68
N GLY A 29 -3.93 -8.57 20.84
CA GLY A 29 -2.63 -8.14 21.36
C GLY A 29 -2.06 -6.91 20.67
N VAL A 30 -2.91 -6.06 20.12
CA VAL A 30 -2.51 -4.86 19.39
C VAL A 30 -2.82 -3.63 20.23
N ASP A 31 -1.82 -2.77 20.44
CA ASP A 31 -1.99 -1.52 21.18
C ASP A 31 -2.61 -0.46 20.29
N LYS A 32 -3.65 0.18 20.79
CA LYS A 32 -4.35 1.24 20.06
C LYS A 32 -3.49 2.49 19.98
N GLY A 33 -3.47 3.10 18.79
CA GLY A 33 -2.79 4.38 18.59
C GLY A 33 -1.28 4.29 18.47
N VAL A 34 -0.71 3.10 18.39
CA VAL A 34 0.73 2.89 18.31
C VAL A 34 1.05 2.12 17.03
N MET A 35 2.06 2.59 16.31
CA MET A 35 2.60 1.85 15.18
C MET A 35 3.56 0.77 15.69
N THR A 36 3.33 -0.48 15.29
CA THR A 36 4.16 -1.61 15.70
C THR A 36 4.63 -2.37 14.47
N LEU A 37 5.94 -2.55 14.33
CA LEU A 37 6.50 -3.38 13.27
C LEU A 37 6.32 -4.85 13.62
N VAL A 38 5.84 -5.61 12.64
CA VAL A 38 5.65 -7.06 12.81
C VAL A 38 6.21 -7.77 11.57
N ASP A 39 6.57 -9.06 11.76
CA ASP A 39 6.92 -9.89 10.60
C ASP A 39 5.65 -10.43 9.91
N GLY A 40 5.84 -11.14 8.80
CA GLY A 40 4.71 -11.68 8.03
C GLY A 40 3.88 -12.67 8.82
N GLN A 41 4.51 -13.48 9.67
CA GLN A 41 3.81 -14.46 10.48
C GLN A 41 2.92 -13.78 11.53
N ARG A 42 3.45 -12.78 12.22
CA ARG A 42 2.67 -12.03 13.23
C ARG A 42 1.53 -11.25 12.55
N ARG A 43 1.81 -10.66 11.39
CA ARG A 43 0.77 -9.96 10.62
C ARG A 43 -0.40 -10.89 10.30
N GLN A 44 -0.10 -12.07 9.81
CA GLN A 44 -1.14 -13.05 9.46
C GLN A 44 -1.92 -13.48 10.70
N GLN A 45 -1.24 -13.66 11.82
CA GLN A 45 -1.89 -14.01 13.09
C GLN A 45 -2.87 -12.94 13.54
N VAL A 46 -2.46 -11.66 13.46
CA VAL A 46 -3.34 -10.55 13.84
C VAL A 46 -4.55 -10.48 12.90
N VAL A 47 -4.34 -10.63 11.62
CA VAL A 47 -5.44 -10.60 10.63
C VAL A 47 -6.42 -11.75 10.91
N ASP A 48 -5.92 -12.93 11.20
CA ASP A 48 -6.75 -14.09 11.52
C ASP A 48 -7.54 -13.87 12.82
N ASP A 49 -6.88 -13.32 13.85
CA ASP A 49 -7.50 -13.06 15.14
C ASP A 49 -8.60 -12.00 15.06
N LEU A 50 -8.42 -11.00 14.20
CA LEU A 50 -9.45 -9.97 13.99
C LEU A 50 -10.68 -10.53 13.30
N ALA A 51 -10.51 -11.55 12.45
CA ALA A 51 -11.60 -12.28 11.79
C ALA A 51 -12.61 -11.38 11.07
N VAL A 52 -12.14 -10.29 10.48
CA VAL A 52 -12.97 -9.35 9.73
C VAL A 52 -12.38 -9.12 8.33
N GLU A 53 -13.24 -8.76 7.39
CA GLU A 53 -12.78 -8.40 6.06
C GLU A 53 -12.21 -6.98 6.03
N PRO A 54 -11.22 -6.72 5.19
CA PRO A 54 -10.71 -5.36 5.05
C PRO A 54 -11.76 -4.44 4.45
N VAL A 55 -11.81 -3.19 4.93
CA VAL A 55 -12.73 -2.19 4.39
C VAL A 55 -12.10 -1.43 3.23
N LEU A 56 -10.78 -1.38 3.16
CA LEU A 56 -10.08 -0.65 2.12
C LEU A 56 -8.68 -1.21 1.97
N SER A 57 -8.24 -1.36 0.72
CA SER A 57 -6.84 -1.63 0.39
C SER A 57 -6.40 -0.60 -0.64
N ALA A 58 -5.19 -0.10 -0.49
CA ALA A 58 -4.63 0.91 -1.39
C ALA A 58 -3.13 0.74 -1.50
N SER A 59 -2.57 1.16 -2.64
CA SER A 59 -1.12 1.27 -2.76
C SER A 59 -0.62 2.36 -1.82
N GLY A 60 0.55 2.15 -1.24
CA GLY A 60 1.15 3.07 -0.28
C GLY A 60 2.64 3.21 -0.50
N GLY A 61 3.27 3.88 0.46
CA GLY A 61 4.67 4.25 0.41
C GLY A 61 4.83 5.72 0.06
N SER A 62 5.80 6.39 0.70
CA SER A 62 5.98 7.84 0.55
C SER A 62 6.24 8.24 -0.88
N ALA A 63 7.12 7.52 -1.59
CA ALA A 63 7.43 7.83 -2.98
C ALA A 63 6.23 7.58 -3.88
N ALA A 64 5.51 6.48 -3.68
CA ALA A 64 4.31 6.18 -4.47
C ALA A 64 3.25 7.26 -4.30
N ASN A 65 3.01 7.71 -3.06
CA ASN A 65 2.04 8.76 -2.77
C ASN A 65 2.43 10.07 -3.45
N THR A 66 3.71 10.37 -3.50
CA THR A 66 4.23 11.55 -4.21
C THR A 66 3.94 11.46 -5.72
N MET A 67 4.21 10.30 -6.32
CA MET A 67 3.96 10.08 -7.75
C MET A 67 2.48 10.21 -8.09
N ILE A 68 1.61 9.66 -7.25
CA ILE A 68 0.16 9.76 -7.40
C ILE A 68 -0.30 11.23 -7.33
N THR A 69 0.23 11.99 -6.38
CA THR A 69 -0.09 13.40 -6.22
C THR A 69 0.27 14.19 -7.46
N ILE A 70 1.46 13.95 -8.01
CA ILE A 70 1.92 14.61 -9.25
C ILE A 70 0.97 14.30 -10.40
N ALA A 71 0.59 13.04 -10.55
CA ALA A 71 -0.34 12.63 -11.61
C ALA A 71 -1.70 13.31 -11.44
N ARG A 72 -2.20 13.42 -10.23
CA ARG A 72 -3.50 14.05 -9.94
C ARG A 72 -3.48 15.56 -10.18
N PHE A 73 -2.32 16.19 -10.06
CA PHE A 73 -2.18 17.61 -10.37
C PHE A 73 -1.92 17.88 -11.86
N GLY A 74 -1.99 16.86 -12.70
CA GLY A 74 -1.84 17.01 -14.14
C GLY A 74 -0.43 16.81 -14.66
N GLY A 75 0.51 16.46 -13.80
CA GLY A 75 1.87 16.13 -14.21
C GLY A 75 1.99 14.69 -14.68
N THR A 76 3.18 14.34 -15.15
CA THR A 76 3.51 12.97 -15.56
C THR A 76 4.55 12.40 -14.61
N SER A 77 4.32 11.20 -14.13
CA SER A 77 5.24 10.52 -13.22
C SER A 77 5.48 9.09 -13.64
N CYS A 78 6.70 8.63 -13.41
CA CYS A 78 7.08 7.23 -13.61
C CYS A 78 7.71 6.73 -12.32
N TYR A 79 7.30 5.56 -11.87
CA TYR A 79 7.72 5.04 -10.58
C TYR A 79 8.38 3.67 -10.76
N GLY A 80 9.62 3.56 -10.29
CA GLY A 80 10.35 2.29 -10.24
C GLY A 80 10.15 1.62 -8.89
N TYR A 81 9.66 0.39 -8.92
CA TYR A 81 9.41 -0.39 -7.72
C TYR A 81 9.49 -1.87 -8.07
N GLN A 82 9.50 -2.70 -7.03
CA GLN A 82 9.50 -4.15 -7.21
C GLN A 82 8.41 -4.77 -6.34
N VAL A 83 7.63 -5.66 -6.93
CA VAL A 83 6.56 -6.39 -6.25
C VAL A 83 6.67 -7.88 -6.58
N GLY A 84 6.04 -8.70 -5.74
CA GLY A 84 5.96 -10.13 -5.99
C GLY A 84 5.00 -10.46 -7.13
N ASP A 85 5.17 -11.65 -7.68
CA ASP A 85 4.24 -12.19 -8.70
C ASP A 85 3.08 -12.90 -7.98
N ASP A 86 2.26 -12.10 -7.32
CA ASP A 86 1.12 -12.56 -6.53
C ASP A 86 -0.03 -11.56 -6.64
N ASP A 87 -1.11 -11.82 -5.93
CA ASP A 87 -2.30 -10.98 -5.97
C ASP A 87 -2.02 -9.57 -5.45
N TRP A 88 -1.20 -9.45 -4.40
CA TRP A 88 -0.84 -8.13 -3.86
C TRP A 88 0.02 -7.33 -4.83
N GLY A 89 0.96 -7.99 -5.51
CA GLY A 89 1.79 -7.33 -6.53
C GLY A 89 0.95 -6.84 -7.69
N ARG A 90 0.00 -7.65 -8.16
CA ARG A 90 -0.91 -7.26 -9.23
C ARG A 90 -1.81 -6.11 -8.82
N PHE A 91 -2.33 -6.14 -7.60
CA PHE A 91 -3.13 -5.06 -7.03
C PHE A 91 -2.37 -3.74 -7.01
N TYR A 92 -1.13 -3.77 -6.51
CA TYR A 92 -0.29 -2.58 -6.40
C TYR A 92 -0.06 -1.95 -7.76
N ARG A 93 0.32 -2.76 -8.73
CA ARG A 93 0.58 -2.30 -10.10
C ARG A 93 -0.66 -1.68 -10.73
N GLN A 94 -1.80 -2.34 -10.59
CA GLN A 94 -3.05 -1.86 -11.14
C GLN A 94 -3.50 -0.55 -10.48
N ASP A 95 -3.38 -0.46 -9.16
CA ASP A 95 -3.79 0.72 -8.42
C ASP A 95 -2.99 1.95 -8.82
N LEU A 96 -1.66 1.81 -8.99
CA LEU A 96 -0.81 2.89 -9.49
C LEU A 96 -1.17 3.28 -10.92
N SER A 97 -1.40 2.31 -11.79
CA SER A 97 -1.77 2.56 -13.18
C SER A 97 -3.08 3.33 -13.27
N GLU A 98 -4.07 2.96 -12.48
CA GLU A 98 -5.37 3.66 -12.44
C GLU A 98 -5.24 5.08 -11.88
N ALA A 99 -4.25 5.32 -11.03
CA ALA A 99 -3.96 6.67 -10.52
C ALA A 99 -3.18 7.54 -11.51
N GLY A 100 -2.78 6.97 -12.64
CA GLY A 100 -2.07 7.70 -13.69
C GLY A 100 -0.55 7.67 -13.57
N VAL A 101 0.00 6.76 -12.78
CA VAL A 101 1.45 6.61 -12.60
C VAL A 101 1.96 5.49 -13.50
N ASP A 102 2.94 5.80 -14.35
CA ASP A 102 3.58 4.80 -15.20
C ASP A 102 4.65 4.05 -14.41
N SER A 103 4.88 2.80 -14.77
CA SER A 103 5.88 1.97 -14.10
C SER A 103 7.21 1.91 -14.82
N GLY A 104 7.29 2.39 -16.02
CA GLY A 104 8.53 2.35 -16.82
C GLY A 104 8.89 0.98 -17.38
N GLU A 105 8.02 0.01 -17.30
CA GLU A 105 8.21 -1.31 -17.88
C GLU A 105 7.42 -1.48 -19.17
#